data_17cd2aea6830d3891f46181e51d6ad82
#
_entry.id   17cd2aea6830d3891f46181e51d6ad82
#
_cell.length_a   1.000
_cell.length_b   1.000
_cell.length_c   1.000
_cell.angle_alpha   90.00
_cell.angle_beta   90.00
_cell.angle_gamma   90.00
#
_symmetry.space_group_name_H-M   'P 1'
#
loop_
_entity.id
_entity.type
_entity.pdbx_description
1 polymer ?
#
loop_
_entity_poly.entity_id
_entity_poly.type
_entity_poly.pdbx_seq_one_letter_code
_entity_poly.pdbx_strand_id
1 'polypeptide(L)'
;LEGGGLRCAYESGVLDAFMENGITFPYVIGVSAGSCNGVSFIAKNLYRMRDIMVDYAHDKRYMGVKSVFKNGEFLNTKWIFGELSYQMFPLNYDEYEKSGSKFCVVATNAATGRAEYFYPTEFRDGCDEIHASCALPLVSKPVLIGKDYYYDGGVVDSIPLQRAYDDGCEKCVVILTQDRHFTKKPIGHEKAVKKVLHKYPLTAEAVIRRHEMYNRQRKFVFEEEKAGNILVIAPRSSLDFHTLDS
;
A
#
# COMPACT_ATOMS: atom_id res chain seq x y z
N LEU A 1 7.91 2.80 -0.07
CA LEU A 1 7.25 1.73 0.69
C LEU A 1 6.43 0.87 -0.26
N GLU A 2 6.76 -0.42 -0.38
CA GLU A 2 6.08 -1.37 -1.25
C GLU A 2 4.71 -1.76 -0.69
N GLY A 3 3.71 -1.92 -1.55
CA GLY A 3 2.43 -2.51 -1.16
C GLY A 3 2.51 -4.03 -0.97
N GLY A 4 1.89 -4.57 0.10
CA GLY A 4 2.02 -5.99 0.38
C GLY A 4 0.92 -6.63 1.26
N GLY A 5 -0.14 -5.91 1.57
CA GLY A 5 -1.14 -6.39 2.53
C GLY A 5 -0.48 -6.72 3.88
N LEU A 6 -0.77 -7.90 4.47
CA LEU A 6 -0.21 -8.30 5.76
C LEU A 6 1.33 -8.45 5.76
N ARG A 7 1.98 -8.65 4.61
CA ARG A 7 3.46 -8.65 4.53
C ARG A 7 4.08 -7.31 4.92
N CYS A 8 3.30 -6.23 4.85
CA CYS A 8 3.73 -4.91 5.33
C CYS A 8 3.94 -4.84 6.85
N ALA A 9 3.63 -5.91 7.61
CA ALA A 9 4.07 -6.04 9.00
C ALA A 9 5.60 -6.06 9.13
N TYR A 10 6.32 -6.63 8.15
CA TYR A 10 7.78 -6.52 8.07
C TYR A 10 8.22 -5.07 7.90
N GLU A 11 7.60 -4.36 6.96
CA GLU A 11 7.87 -2.96 6.69
C GLU A 11 7.58 -2.08 7.92
N SER A 12 6.47 -2.34 8.65
CA SER A 12 6.18 -1.61 9.88
C SER A 12 7.28 -1.79 10.93
N GLY A 13 7.82 -3.00 11.10
CA GLY A 13 8.94 -3.25 12.01
C GLY A 13 10.22 -2.50 11.62
N VAL A 14 10.51 -2.35 10.32
CA VAL A 14 11.63 -1.53 9.85
C VAL A 14 11.40 -0.05 10.18
N LEU A 15 10.18 0.45 9.96
CA LEU A 15 9.84 1.85 10.26
C LEU A 15 9.80 2.12 11.77
N ASP A 16 9.36 1.15 12.59
CA ASP A 16 9.44 1.23 14.05
C ASP A 16 10.90 1.35 14.51
N ALA A 17 11.81 0.53 13.94
CA ALA A 17 13.24 0.66 14.24
C ALA A 17 13.82 2.02 13.81
N PHE A 18 13.36 2.59 12.72
CA PHE A 18 13.75 3.96 12.32
C PHE A 18 13.24 4.98 13.32
N MET A 19 11.99 4.89 13.78
CA MET A 19 11.45 5.80 14.80
C MET A 19 12.19 5.70 16.13
N GLU A 20 12.50 4.49 16.60
CA GLU A 20 13.30 4.26 17.84
C GLU A 20 14.70 4.88 17.77
N ASN A 21 15.27 4.97 16.58
CA ASN A 21 16.59 5.58 16.35
C ASN A 21 16.53 7.03 15.87
N GLY A 22 15.35 7.68 15.90
CA GLY A 22 15.18 9.08 15.52
C GLY A 22 15.40 9.37 14.04
N ILE A 23 15.33 8.34 13.16
CA ILE A 23 15.49 8.48 11.72
C ILE A 23 14.19 9.01 11.14
N THR A 24 14.26 10.06 10.34
CA THR A 24 13.13 10.69 9.65
C THR A 24 13.45 10.89 8.18
N PHE A 25 12.41 11.05 7.36
CA PHE A 25 12.54 11.31 5.92
C PHE A 25 11.71 12.53 5.53
N PRO A 26 12.25 13.46 4.70
CA PRO A 26 11.51 14.64 4.25
C PRO A 26 10.43 14.30 3.22
N TYR A 27 10.51 13.12 2.62
CA TYR A 27 9.55 12.59 1.65
C TYR A 27 9.30 11.12 1.91
N VAL A 28 8.03 10.73 1.94
CA VAL A 28 7.60 9.34 2.09
C VAL A 28 6.55 9.03 1.01
N ILE A 29 6.74 7.95 0.25
CA ILE A 29 5.76 7.47 -0.71
C ILE A 29 5.38 6.03 -0.37
N GLY A 30 4.08 5.74 -0.35
CA GLY A 30 3.55 4.43 0.01
C GLY A 30 2.45 3.95 -0.91
N VAL A 31 2.35 2.63 -1.01
CA VAL A 31 1.38 1.92 -1.84
C VAL A 31 0.60 0.93 -0.98
N SER A 32 -0.75 0.94 -1.07
CA SER A 32 -1.58 -0.02 -0.33
C SER A 32 -1.27 0.04 1.18
N ALA A 33 -1.08 -1.08 1.85
CA ALA A 33 -0.68 -1.11 3.26
C ALA A 33 0.62 -0.33 3.55
N GLY A 34 1.51 -0.17 2.56
CA GLY A 34 2.69 0.70 2.67
C GLY A 34 2.32 2.19 2.82
N SER A 35 1.17 2.65 2.31
CA SER A 35 0.69 4.01 2.58
C SER A 35 0.22 4.16 4.03
N CYS A 36 -0.42 3.13 4.61
CA CYS A 36 -0.79 3.11 6.02
C CYS A 36 0.44 3.15 6.94
N ASN A 37 1.49 2.39 6.57
CA ASN A 37 2.77 2.43 7.28
C ASN A 37 3.43 3.82 7.17
N GLY A 38 3.43 4.41 5.97
CA GLY A 38 4.03 5.71 5.71
C GLY A 38 3.43 6.83 6.54
N VAL A 39 2.10 6.94 6.58
CA VAL A 39 1.43 7.98 7.39
C VAL A 39 1.65 7.75 8.89
N SER A 40 1.66 6.49 9.34
CA SER A 40 1.93 6.16 10.75
C SER A 40 3.36 6.50 11.16
N PHE A 41 4.32 6.28 10.26
CA PHE A 41 5.73 6.65 10.46
C PHE A 41 5.92 8.16 10.57
N ILE A 42 5.33 8.93 9.64
CA ILE A 42 5.41 10.41 9.66
C ILE A 42 4.78 10.97 10.94
N ALA A 43 3.65 10.39 11.36
CA ALA A 43 2.94 10.75 12.59
C ALA A 43 3.61 10.22 13.87
N LYS A 44 4.77 9.56 13.76
CA LYS A 44 5.51 8.94 14.88
C LYS A 44 4.65 8.01 15.75
N ASN A 45 3.70 7.32 15.14
CA ASN A 45 2.87 6.34 15.82
C ASN A 45 3.61 4.99 15.96
N LEU A 46 4.55 4.93 16.90
CA LEU A 46 5.35 3.74 17.17
C LEU A 46 4.44 2.51 17.43
N TYR A 47 4.75 1.40 16.76
CA TYR A 47 4.06 0.11 16.82
C TYR A 47 2.60 0.10 16.32
N ARG A 48 2.01 1.23 15.94
CA ARG A 48 0.61 1.31 15.51
C ARG A 48 0.26 0.29 14.43
N MET A 49 1.04 0.26 13.35
CA MET A 49 0.75 -0.64 12.22
C MET A 49 1.09 -2.10 12.53
N ARG A 50 2.09 -2.35 13.36
CA ARG A 50 2.36 -3.70 13.89
C ARG A 50 1.12 -4.23 14.63
N ASP A 51 0.61 -3.47 15.58
CA ASP A 51 -0.53 -3.87 16.41
C ASP A 51 -1.78 -4.09 15.54
N ILE A 52 -2.06 -3.19 14.59
CA ILE A 52 -3.17 -3.37 13.64
C ILE A 52 -2.99 -4.65 12.81
N MET A 53 -1.82 -4.88 12.23
CA MET A 53 -1.60 -6.00 11.31
C MET A 53 -1.45 -7.36 12.01
N VAL A 54 -0.91 -7.39 13.22
CA VAL A 54 -0.69 -8.64 13.98
C VAL A 54 -1.91 -8.99 14.81
N ASP A 55 -2.44 -8.04 15.59
CA ASP A 55 -3.50 -8.35 16.56
C ASP A 55 -4.88 -8.42 15.89
N TYR A 56 -5.12 -7.65 14.82
CA TYR A 56 -6.43 -7.59 14.16
C TYR A 56 -6.51 -8.33 12.83
N ALA A 57 -5.41 -8.90 12.30
CA ALA A 57 -5.45 -9.71 11.08
C ALA A 57 -6.46 -10.88 11.15
N HIS A 58 -6.59 -11.46 12.35
CA HIS A 58 -7.51 -12.58 12.62
C HIS A 58 -8.88 -12.15 13.17
N ASP A 59 -9.12 -10.84 13.33
CA ASP A 59 -10.44 -10.35 13.76
C ASP A 59 -11.46 -10.59 12.62
N LYS A 60 -12.58 -11.24 12.99
CA LYS A 60 -13.67 -11.58 12.04
C LYS A 60 -14.31 -10.34 11.40
N ARG A 61 -14.05 -9.14 11.92
CA ARG A 61 -14.47 -7.86 11.34
C ARG A 61 -13.53 -7.40 10.24
N TYR A 62 -12.26 -7.83 10.25
CA TYR A 62 -11.23 -7.38 9.31
C TYR A 62 -11.52 -7.85 7.89
N MET A 63 -11.74 -9.16 7.71
CA MET A 63 -12.06 -9.76 6.41
C MET A 63 -12.93 -11.01 6.57
N GLY A 64 -13.58 -11.42 5.47
CA GLY A 64 -14.29 -12.69 5.41
C GLY A 64 -15.62 -12.66 4.67
N VAL A 65 -16.23 -13.83 4.54
CA VAL A 65 -17.49 -14.04 3.82
C VAL A 65 -18.64 -13.19 4.38
N LYS A 66 -18.66 -12.96 5.71
CA LYS A 66 -19.68 -12.08 6.32
C LYS A 66 -19.59 -10.63 5.81
N SER A 67 -18.37 -10.14 5.54
CA SER A 67 -18.17 -8.81 4.96
C SER A 67 -18.71 -8.75 3.53
N VAL A 68 -18.54 -9.83 2.75
CA VAL A 68 -19.11 -9.92 1.39
C VAL A 68 -20.63 -9.78 1.42
N PHE A 69 -21.32 -10.50 2.33
CA PHE A 69 -22.78 -10.42 2.44
C PHE A 69 -23.26 -9.05 2.94
N LYS A 70 -22.54 -8.42 3.88
CA LYS A 70 -22.96 -7.16 4.50
C LYS A 70 -22.59 -5.93 3.65
N ASN A 71 -21.38 -5.90 3.10
CA ASN A 71 -20.78 -4.72 2.46
C ASN A 71 -20.54 -4.94 0.95
N GLY A 72 -20.61 -6.17 0.47
CA GLY A 72 -20.25 -6.53 -0.92
C GLY A 72 -18.74 -6.53 -1.16
N GLU A 73 -17.93 -6.66 -0.10
CA GLU A 73 -16.47 -6.65 -0.13
C GLU A 73 -15.91 -7.72 0.82
N PHE A 74 -14.82 -8.38 0.43
CA PHE A 74 -14.17 -9.38 1.28
C PHE A 74 -13.40 -8.72 2.44
N LEU A 75 -12.70 -7.62 2.17
CA LEU A 75 -12.14 -6.73 3.19
C LEU A 75 -13.24 -5.78 3.70
N ASN A 76 -13.37 -5.66 5.01
CA ASN A 76 -14.29 -4.70 5.61
C ASN A 76 -13.65 -3.30 5.66
N THR A 77 -13.47 -2.71 4.49
CA THR A 77 -12.77 -1.44 4.33
C THR A 77 -13.40 -0.33 5.17
N LYS A 78 -14.72 -0.32 5.29
CA LYS A 78 -15.44 0.65 6.14
C LYS A 78 -15.03 0.55 7.62
N TRP A 79 -14.84 -0.65 8.13
CA TRP A 79 -14.40 -0.84 9.53
C TRP A 79 -12.90 -0.54 9.68
N ILE A 80 -12.08 -1.00 8.72
CA ILE A 80 -10.62 -0.80 8.73
C ILE A 80 -10.29 0.70 8.65
N PHE A 81 -10.85 1.41 7.68
CA PHE A 81 -10.63 2.86 7.46
C PHE A 81 -11.65 3.75 8.20
N GLY A 82 -12.32 3.24 9.19
CA GLY A 82 -13.24 3.95 10.08
C GLY A 82 -12.86 3.70 11.53
N GLU A 83 -13.61 2.80 12.21
CA GLU A 83 -13.46 2.51 13.63
C GLU A 83 -12.02 2.09 14.00
N LEU A 84 -11.43 1.13 13.26
CA LEU A 84 -10.10 0.60 13.59
C LEU A 84 -9.04 1.70 13.48
N SER A 85 -8.92 2.36 12.34
CA SER A 85 -7.81 3.27 12.05
C SER A 85 -7.93 4.64 12.69
N TYR A 86 -9.16 5.12 12.98
CA TYR A 86 -9.38 6.48 13.48
C TYR A 86 -9.88 6.55 14.91
N GLN A 87 -10.50 5.48 15.43
CA GLN A 87 -11.01 5.47 16.80
C GLN A 87 -10.17 4.58 17.72
N MET A 88 -9.85 3.35 17.27
CA MET A 88 -9.06 2.42 18.10
C MET A 88 -7.56 2.73 18.03
N PHE A 89 -7.05 3.11 16.87
CA PHE A 89 -5.64 3.42 16.61
C PHE A 89 -5.51 4.79 15.91
N PRO A 90 -5.87 5.92 16.58
CA PRO A 90 -5.80 7.24 15.95
C PRO A 90 -4.37 7.61 15.57
N LEU A 91 -4.24 8.40 14.49
CA LEU A 91 -2.98 9.02 14.13
C LEU A 91 -2.65 10.16 15.09
N ASN A 92 -1.36 10.36 15.36
CA ASN A 92 -0.88 11.55 16.03
C ASN A 92 -0.76 12.70 15.03
N TYR A 93 -1.89 13.39 14.80
CA TYR A 93 -1.99 14.48 13.82
C TYR A 93 -1.00 15.62 14.10
N ASP A 94 -0.78 15.96 15.37
CA ASP A 94 0.13 17.03 15.74
C ASP A 94 1.58 16.71 15.34
N GLU A 95 2.02 15.45 15.50
CA GLU A 95 3.35 15.03 15.04
C GLU A 95 3.41 14.96 13.51
N TYR A 96 2.35 14.54 12.85
CA TYR A 96 2.29 14.58 11.40
C TYR A 96 2.46 16.00 10.86
N GLU A 97 1.68 16.96 11.35
CA GLU A 97 1.75 18.36 10.94
C GLU A 97 3.13 19.01 11.23
N LYS A 98 3.71 18.70 12.39
CA LYS A 98 5.06 19.19 12.77
C LYS A 98 6.20 18.57 11.97
N SER A 99 6.00 17.40 11.36
CA SER A 99 7.07 16.67 10.70
C SER A 99 7.65 17.41 9.50
N GLY A 100 6.82 18.19 8.79
CA GLY A 100 7.18 18.83 7.54
C GLY A 100 7.45 17.84 6.39
N SER A 101 7.21 16.54 6.59
CA SER A 101 7.43 15.52 5.58
C SER A 101 6.34 15.58 4.51
N LYS A 102 6.74 15.58 3.25
CA LYS A 102 5.81 15.41 2.13
C LYS A 102 5.41 13.94 2.04
N PHE A 103 4.11 13.66 2.04
CA PHE A 103 3.58 12.31 1.91
C PHE A 103 2.90 12.11 0.56
N CYS A 104 3.24 11.02 -0.13
CA CYS A 104 2.65 10.63 -1.41
C CYS A 104 1.98 9.26 -1.29
N VAL A 105 0.75 9.17 -1.79
CA VAL A 105 -0.05 7.93 -1.84
C VAL A 105 -0.31 7.57 -3.29
N VAL A 106 -0.06 6.32 -3.65
CA VAL A 106 -0.29 5.81 -5.00
C VAL A 106 -1.64 5.11 -5.09
N ALA A 107 -2.46 5.47 -6.06
CA ALA A 107 -3.68 4.75 -6.40
C ALA A 107 -3.77 4.50 -7.91
N THR A 108 -4.64 3.59 -8.32
CA THR A 108 -4.93 3.29 -9.72
C THR A 108 -6.27 3.92 -10.11
N ASN A 109 -6.27 4.85 -11.05
CA ASN A 109 -7.52 5.36 -11.62
C ASN A 109 -8.27 4.25 -12.31
N ALA A 110 -9.50 3.97 -11.85
CA ALA A 110 -10.27 2.80 -12.29
C ALA A 110 -10.63 2.86 -13.79
N ALA A 111 -10.91 4.04 -14.31
CA ALA A 111 -11.31 4.20 -15.71
C ALA A 111 -10.12 4.09 -16.67
N THR A 112 -8.98 4.66 -16.31
CA THR A 112 -7.79 4.74 -17.19
C THR A 112 -6.79 3.61 -16.98
N GLY A 113 -6.85 2.90 -15.84
CA GLY A 113 -5.88 1.88 -15.47
C GLY A 113 -4.46 2.45 -15.29
N ARG A 114 -4.32 3.75 -14.95
CA ARG A 114 -3.05 4.44 -14.77
C ARG A 114 -2.83 4.83 -13.31
N ALA A 115 -1.56 4.98 -12.93
CA ALA A 115 -1.20 5.48 -11.60
C ALA A 115 -1.61 6.94 -11.45
N GLU A 116 -2.15 7.26 -10.28
CA GLU A 116 -2.40 8.61 -9.77
C GLU A 116 -1.67 8.75 -8.44
N TYR A 117 -1.11 9.94 -8.21
CA TYR A 117 -0.28 10.25 -7.05
C TYR A 117 -0.92 11.38 -6.26
N PHE A 118 -1.35 11.06 -5.06
CA PHE A 118 -1.99 12.00 -4.16
C PHE A 118 -1.03 12.47 -3.08
N TYR A 119 -1.21 13.71 -2.63
CA TYR A 119 -0.41 14.32 -1.57
C TYR A 119 -1.36 14.83 -0.45
N PRO A 120 -1.99 13.91 0.29
CA PRO A 120 -2.95 14.30 1.31
C PRO A 120 -2.27 15.05 2.45
N THR A 121 -2.96 16.08 2.94
CA THR A 121 -2.49 16.92 4.07
C THR A 121 -3.44 16.86 5.26
N GLU A 122 -4.63 16.30 5.09
CA GLU A 122 -5.65 16.20 6.13
C GLU A 122 -6.06 14.74 6.33
N PHE A 123 -6.09 14.31 7.60
CA PHE A 123 -6.38 12.92 7.98
C PHE A 123 -7.35 12.80 9.17
N ARG A 124 -7.83 13.91 9.76
CA ARG A 124 -8.64 13.90 11.00
C ARG A 124 -9.98 13.18 10.81
N ASP A 125 -10.61 13.39 9.66
CA ASP A 125 -11.90 12.81 9.32
C ASP A 125 -11.80 11.59 8.37
N GLY A 126 -10.60 11.05 8.20
CA GLY A 126 -10.30 9.98 7.27
C GLY A 126 -9.39 10.43 6.13
N CYS A 127 -8.99 9.47 5.30
CA CYS A 127 -8.17 9.73 4.12
C CYS A 127 -8.61 8.77 3.00
N ASP A 128 -9.42 9.28 2.09
CA ASP A 128 -9.92 8.50 0.97
C ASP A 128 -8.80 8.05 0.03
N GLU A 129 -7.70 8.78 -0.05
CA GLU A 129 -6.55 8.43 -0.87
C GLU A 129 -5.84 7.18 -0.33
N ILE A 130 -5.66 7.07 1.00
CA ILE A 130 -5.08 5.87 1.63
C ILE A 130 -6.07 4.70 1.48
N HIS A 131 -7.36 4.93 1.67
CA HIS A 131 -8.39 3.92 1.45
C HIS A 131 -8.37 3.42 0.01
N ALA A 132 -8.32 4.33 -0.97
CA ALA A 132 -8.23 4.00 -2.40
C ALA A 132 -6.98 3.19 -2.72
N SER A 133 -5.83 3.60 -2.15
CA SER A 133 -4.55 2.88 -2.30
C SER A 133 -4.63 1.43 -1.79
N CYS A 134 -5.55 1.12 -0.87
CA CYS A 134 -5.76 -0.22 -0.31
C CYS A 134 -6.97 -0.96 -0.91
N ALA A 135 -7.71 -0.35 -1.84
CA ALA A 135 -8.89 -0.95 -2.45
C ALA A 135 -8.51 -1.96 -3.54
N LEU A 136 -8.16 -3.19 -3.14
CA LEU A 136 -7.74 -4.25 -4.06
C LEU A 136 -8.86 -4.60 -5.05
N PRO A 137 -8.64 -4.54 -6.38
CA PRO A 137 -9.58 -5.07 -7.35
C PRO A 137 -9.93 -6.54 -7.05
N LEU A 138 -11.13 -6.97 -7.39
CA LEU A 138 -11.71 -8.31 -7.18
C LEU A 138 -12.21 -8.58 -5.76
N VAL A 139 -11.69 -7.91 -4.73
CA VAL A 139 -12.05 -8.16 -3.32
C VAL A 139 -12.60 -6.93 -2.61
N SER A 140 -12.43 -5.73 -3.20
CA SER A 140 -12.97 -4.47 -2.69
C SER A 140 -13.63 -3.67 -3.80
N LYS A 141 -14.51 -2.73 -3.43
CA LYS A 141 -15.06 -1.74 -4.35
C LYS A 141 -14.04 -0.62 -4.58
N PRO A 142 -14.07 0.06 -5.73
CA PRO A 142 -13.27 1.25 -5.93
C PRO A 142 -13.77 2.40 -5.04
N VAL A 143 -12.85 3.24 -4.59
CA VAL A 143 -13.13 4.42 -3.77
C VAL A 143 -13.32 5.63 -4.66
N LEU A 144 -14.33 6.44 -4.37
CA LEU A 144 -14.61 7.69 -5.08
C LEU A 144 -13.79 8.83 -4.46
N ILE A 145 -12.95 9.48 -5.25
CA ILE A 145 -12.24 10.70 -4.87
C ILE A 145 -12.57 11.77 -5.91
N GLY A 146 -13.22 12.84 -5.48
CA GLY A 146 -13.75 13.86 -6.39
C GLY A 146 -14.80 13.28 -7.34
N LYS A 147 -14.49 13.15 -8.62
CA LYS A 147 -15.39 12.59 -9.66
C LYS A 147 -14.95 11.23 -10.18
N ASP A 148 -13.79 10.74 -9.80
CA ASP A 148 -13.18 9.53 -10.33
C ASP A 148 -13.12 8.42 -9.28
N TYR A 149 -13.14 7.18 -9.74
CA TYR A 149 -13.01 5.99 -8.90
C TYR A 149 -11.59 5.46 -8.96
N TYR A 150 -11.10 4.97 -7.81
CA TYR A 150 -9.73 4.49 -7.65
C TYR A 150 -9.66 3.11 -7.00
N TYR A 151 -8.69 2.34 -7.43
CA TYR A 151 -8.28 1.06 -6.86
C TYR A 151 -6.86 1.14 -6.30
N ASP A 152 -6.42 0.03 -5.66
CA ASP A 152 -5.08 -0.15 -5.08
C ASP A 152 -3.97 0.23 -6.08
N GLY A 153 -3.06 1.09 -5.63
CA GLY A 153 -1.95 1.59 -6.44
C GLY A 153 -0.99 0.49 -6.90
N GLY A 154 -0.88 -0.59 -6.12
CA GLY A 154 -0.05 -1.74 -6.47
C GLY A 154 -0.49 -2.50 -7.71
N VAL A 155 -1.60 -2.15 -8.35
CA VAL A 155 -1.99 -2.66 -9.67
C VAL A 155 -1.04 -2.16 -10.76
N VAL A 156 -0.66 -0.88 -10.69
CA VAL A 156 0.10 -0.20 -11.76
C VAL A 156 1.45 0.35 -11.32
N ASP A 157 1.65 0.56 -10.01
CA ASP A 157 2.91 1.04 -9.45
C ASP A 157 3.11 0.50 -8.02
N SER A 158 3.65 -0.73 -7.92
CA SER A 158 3.81 -1.43 -6.64
C SER A 158 5.03 -0.97 -5.84
N ILE A 159 6.07 -0.44 -6.51
CA ILE A 159 7.33 0.03 -5.91
C ILE A 159 7.68 1.38 -6.56
N PRO A 160 7.15 2.50 -6.06
CA PRO A 160 7.12 3.79 -6.75
C PRO A 160 8.45 4.56 -6.67
N LEU A 161 9.59 3.89 -6.93
CA LEU A 161 10.92 4.51 -6.90
C LEU A 161 11.07 5.56 -7.99
N GLN A 162 10.57 5.28 -9.22
CA GLN A 162 10.63 6.26 -10.31
C GLN A 162 9.88 7.54 -9.94
N ARG A 163 8.72 7.42 -9.31
CA ARG A 163 7.96 8.60 -8.85
C ARG A 163 8.73 9.40 -7.80
N ALA A 164 9.42 8.74 -6.88
CA ALA A 164 10.27 9.45 -5.91
C ALA A 164 11.38 10.27 -6.61
N TYR A 165 12.00 9.73 -7.66
CA TYR A 165 12.97 10.46 -8.48
C TYR A 165 12.32 11.62 -9.23
N ASP A 166 11.14 11.41 -9.83
CA ASP A 166 10.39 12.47 -10.55
C ASP A 166 9.99 13.61 -9.60
N ASP A 167 9.77 13.29 -8.31
CA ASP A 167 9.50 14.27 -7.25
C ASP A 167 10.77 14.93 -6.66
N GLY A 168 11.96 14.61 -7.20
CA GLY A 168 13.23 15.26 -6.85
C GLY A 168 14.04 14.56 -5.76
N CYS A 169 13.73 13.32 -5.39
CA CYS A 169 14.54 12.58 -4.44
C CYS A 169 15.83 12.07 -5.09
N GLU A 170 16.99 12.47 -4.58
CA GLU A 170 18.30 12.02 -5.09
C GLU A 170 18.79 10.72 -4.42
N LYS A 171 18.38 10.47 -3.17
CA LYS A 171 18.70 9.27 -2.39
C LYS A 171 17.43 8.69 -1.79
N CYS A 172 17.26 7.40 -1.92
CA CYS A 172 16.07 6.73 -1.44
C CYS A 172 16.40 5.50 -0.58
N VAL A 173 15.54 5.25 0.40
CA VAL A 173 15.44 3.94 1.07
C VAL A 173 14.21 3.25 0.54
N VAL A 174 14.39 2.08 -0.05
CA VAL A 174 13.29 1.24 -0.57
C VAL A 174 13.09 0.07 0.37
N ILE A 175 11.92 -0.03 0.99
CA ILE A 175 11.56 -1.16 1.85
C ILE A 175 10.64 -2.08 1.04
N LEU A 176 11.10 -3.32 0.84
CA LEU A 176 10.36 -4.36 0.11
C LEU A 176 9.67 -5.31 1.09
N THR A 177 8.52 -5.83 0.67
CA THR A 177 7.72 -6.81 1.42
C THR A 177 7.93 -8.25 0.94
N GLN A 178 8.74 -8.42 -0.11
CA GLN A 178 9.14 -9.71 -0.66
C GLN A 178 10.66 -9.87 -0.60
N ASP A 179 11.12 -11.10 -0.43
CA ASP A 179 12.56 -11.41 -0.45
C ASP A 179 13.23 -11.06 -1.79
N ARG A 180 14.55 -11.00 -1.80
CA ARG A 180 15.34 -10.56 -2.95
C ARG A 180 15.20 -11.43 -4.22
N HIS A 181 14.80 -12.69 -4.07
CA HIS A 181 14.68 -13.66 -5.16
C HIS A 181 13.26 -13.80 -5.71
N PHE A 182 12.31 -13.13 -5.08
CA PHE A 182 10.91 -13.20 -5.48
C PHE A 182 10.69 -12.70 -6.91
N THR A 183 9.92 -13.46 -7.66
CA THR A 183 9.43 -13.09 -8.98
C THR A 183 7.91 -13.29 -9.04
N LYS A 184 7.18 -12.23 -9.36
CA LYS A 184 5.72 -12.29 -9.45
C LYS A 184 5.30 -13.08 -10.68
N LYS A 185 4.44 -14.09 -10.47
CA LYS A 185 3.87 -14.92 -11.55
C LYS A 185 2.63 -14.25 -12.16
N PRO A 186 2.29 -14.59 -13.43
CA PRO A 186 1.03 -14.18 -14.04
C PRO A 186 -0.18 -14.65 -13.22
N ILE A 187 -1.27 -13.87 -13.27
CA ILE A 187 -2.53 -14.28 -12.68
C ILE A 187 -3.18 -15.39 -13.53
N GLY A 188 -3.61 -16.49 -12.90
CA GLY A 188 -4.14 -17.67 -13.63
C GLY A 188 -5.59 -17.56 -14.12
N HIS A 189 -6.30 -16.46 -13.83
CA HIS A 189 -7.75 -16.36 -14.00
C HIS A 189 -8.18 -15.10 -14.77
N GLU A 190 -7.56 -14.82 -15.91
CA GLU A 190 -7.79 -13.61 -16.71
C GLU A 190 -9.26 -13.40 -17.10
N LYS A 191 -9.98 -14.49 -17.50
CA LYS A 191 -11.41 -14.39 -17.84
C LYS A 191 -12.27 -13.93 -16.66
N ALA A 192 -11.94 -14.40 -15.44
CA ALA A 192 -12.63 -13.98 -14.23
C ALA A 192 -12.34 -12.52 -13.91
N VAL A 193 -11.08 -12.07 -14.04
CA VAL A 193 -10.68 -10.68 -13.89
C VAL A 193 -11.47 -9.78 -14.83
N LYS A 194 -11.52 -10.10 -16.12
CA LYS A 194 -12.27 -9.33 -17.13
C LYS A 194 -13.77 -9.31 -16.84
N LYS A 195 -14.34 -10.40 -16.33
CA LYS A 195 -15.76 -10.49 -15.95
C LYS A 195 -16.07 -9.60 -14.75
N VAL A 196 -15.25 -9.64 -13.70
CA VAL A 196 -15.49 -8.84 -12.48
C VAL A 196 -15.27 -7.35 -12.75
N LEU A 197 -14.20 -7.01 -13.46
CA LEU A 197 -13.84 -5.64 -13.79
C LEU A 197 -14.40 -5.17 -15.15
N HIS A 198 -15.53 -5.72 -15.60
CA HIS A 198 -16.13 -5.39 -16.90
C HIS A 198 -16.42 -3.89 -17.09
N LYS A 199 -16.69 -3.16 -15.99
CA LYS A 199 -16.88 -1.70 -16.01
C LYS A 199 -15.56 -0.92 -16.18
N TYR A 200 -14.43 -1.56 -15.91
CA TYR A 200 -13.10 -0.95 -15.91
C TYR A 200 -12.10 -1.81 -16.70
N PRO A 201 -12.26 -1.92 -18.03
CA PRO A 201 -11.48 -2.85 -18.85
C PRO A 201 -9.98 -2.54 -18.86
N LEU A 202 -9.58 -1.27 -18.77
CA LEU A 202 -8.18 -0.89 -18.70
C LEU A 202 -7.54 -1.28 -17.37
N THR A 203 -8.28 -1.17 -16.26
CA THR A 203 -7.83 -1.70 -14.96
C THR A 203 -7.77 -3.23 -14.98
N ALA A 204 -8.72 -3.92 -15.64
CA ALA A 204 -8.64 -5.37 -15.78
C ALA A 204 -7.36 -5.80 -16.51
N GLU A 205 -7.00 -5.11 -17.58
CA GLU A 205 -5.76 -5.38 -18.31
C GLU A 205 -4.51 -5.09 -17.44
N ALA A 206 -4.51 -4.00 -16.69
CA ALA A 206 -3.44 -3.69 -15.75
C ALA A 206 -3.28 -4.77 -14.66
N VAL A 207 -4.39 -5.30 -14.12
CA VAL A 207 -4.35 -6.42 -13.15
C VAL A 207 -3.74 -7.68 -13.78
N ILE A 208 -4.11 -8.01 -15.01
CA ILE A 208 -3.58 -9.17 -15.74
C ILE A 208 -2.07 -9.04 -15.97
N ARG A 209 -1.62 -7.85 -16.36
CA ARG A 209 -0.21 -7.57 -16.66
C ARG A 209 0.61 -7.09 -15.45
N ARG A 210 0.01 -7.08 -14.25
CA ARG A 210 0.67 -6.60 -13.03
C ARG A 210 2.03 -7.27 -12.77
N HIS A 211 2.16 -8.56 -13.09
CA HIS A 211 3.41 -9.30 -12.90
C HIS A 211 4.55 -8.75 -13.75
N GLU A 212 4.30 -8.31 -14.96
CA GLU A 212 5.31 -7.70 -15.85
C GLU A 212 5.80 -6.38 -15.29
N MET A 213 4.85 -5.50 -14.89
CA MET A 213 5.16 -4.20 -14.28
C MET A 213 5.97 -4.37 -13.01
N TYR A 214 5.50 -5.21 -12.08
CA TYR A 214 6.15 -5.47 -10.81
C TYR A 214 7.58 -5.99 -10.96
N ASN A 215 7.79 -6.96 -11.86
CA ASN A 215 9.13 -7.53 -12.08
C ASN A 215 10.09 -6.51 -12.72
N ARG A 216 9.60 -5.62 -13.60
CA ARG A 216 10.39 -4.50 -14.11
C ARG A 216 10.80 -3.52 -13.01
N GLN A 217 9.88 -3.18 -12.10
CA GLN A 217 10.19 -2.29 -10.98
C GLN A 217 11.23 -2.89 -10.04
N ARG A 218 11.10 -4.18 -9.72
CA ARG A 218 12.12 -4.87 -8.91
C ARG A 218 13.49 -4.86 -9.58
N LYS A 219 13.54 -5.13 -10.88
CA LYS A 219 14.78 -5.07 -11.64
C LYS A 219 15.41 -3.69 -11.52
N PHE A 220 14.64 -2.63 -11.76
CA PHE A 220 15.09 -1.25 -11.62
C PHE A 220 15.61 -0.94 -10.22
N VAL A 221 14.88 -1.34 -9.16
CA VAL A 221 15.32 -1.17 -7.77
C VAL A 221 16.69 -1.81 -7.51
N PHE A 222 16.92 -3.02 -7.97
CA PHE A 222 18.20 -3.69 -7.74
C PHE A 222 19.33 -3.17 -8.63
N GLU A 223 19.03 -2.62 -9.80
CA GLU A 223 19.99 -1.88 -10.63
C GLU A 223 20.44 -0.59 -9.92
N GLU A 224 19.51 0.18 -9.35
CA GLU A 224 19.78 1.40 -8.58
C GLU A 224 20.55 1.13 -7.28
N GLU A 225 20.22 0.03 -6.58
CA GLU A 225 20.98 -0.43 -5.41
C GLU A 225 22.44 -0.75 -5.79
N LYS A 226 22.62 -1.50 -6.87
CA LYS A 226 23.97 -1.87 -7.37
C LYS A 226 24.76 -0.64 -7.80
N ALA A 227 24.10 0.38 -8.31
CA ALA A 227 24.72 1.66 -8.67
C ALA A 227 25.06 2.52 -7.44
N GLY A 228 24.60 2.15 -6.23
CA GLY A 228 24.82 2.91 -4.99
C GLY A 228 23.91 4.13 -4.84
N ASN A 229 22.83 4.22 -5.62
CA ASN A 229 21.89 5.33 -5.60
C ASN A 229 20.87 5.20 -4.46
N ILE A 230 20.54 3.97 -4.05
CA ILE A 230 19.53 3.69 -3.03
C ILE A 230 20.01 2.64 -2.03
N LEU A 231 19.35 2.59 -0.87
CA LEU A 231 19.43 1.49 0.09
C LEU A 231 18.17 0.63 -0.04
N VAL A 232 18.33 -0.69 -0.20
CA VAL A 232 17.22 -1.64 -0.24
C VAL A 232 17.18 -2.47 1.04
N ILE A 233 16.06 -2.42 1.74
CA ILE A 233 15.75 -3.27 2.89
C ILE A 233 14.68 -4.27 2.45
N ALA A 234 14.97 -5.57 2.57
CA ALA A 234 14.09 -6.64 2.14
C ALA A 234 14.15 -7.82 3.11
N PRO A 235 13.07 -8.61 3.25
CA PRO A 235 13.10 -9.85 4.01
C PRO A 235 14.20 -10.79 3.50
N ARG A 236 14.83 -11.54 4.42
CA ARG A 236 15.87 -12.53 4.05
C ARG A 236 15.30 -13.75 3.36
N SER A 237 14.06 -14.09 3.65
CA SER A 237 13.32 -15.20 3.06
C SER A 237 11.87 -14.79 2.84
N SER A 238 11.10 -15.60 2.09
CA SER A 238 9.67 -15.40 1.92
C SER A 238 8.97 -15.27 3.28
N LEU A 239 8.11 -14.28 3.39
CA LEU A 239 7.21 -14.15 4.53
C LEU A 239 5.99 -15.02 4.24
N ASP A 240 5.76 -16.04 5.09
CA ASP A 240 4.65 -17.01 4.95
C ASP A 240 3.29 -16.39 5.35
N PHE A 241 3.07 -15.13 5.00
CA PHE A 241 1.76 -14.52 5.08
C PHE A 241 1.00 -14.78 3.78
N HIS A 242 0.23 -15.83 3.76
CA HIS A 242 -0.78 -15.99 2.72
C HIS A 242 -1.86 -14.93 2.93
N THR A 243 -2.04 -14.07 1.97
CA THR A 243 -2.99 -12.92 2.04
C THR A 243 -4.44 -13.36 2.24
N LEU A 244 -4.71 -14.66 2.22
CA LEU A 244 -6.04 -15.28 2.28
C LEU A 244 -6.08 -16.55 3.15
N ASP A 245 -5.06 -16.85 3.94
CA ASP A 245 -5.13 -17.97 4.88
C ASP A 245 -5.96 -17.56 6.10
N SER A 246 -7.19 -17.99 6.07
CA SER A 246 -8.14 -18.00 7.19
C SER A 246 -8.56 -19.41 7.47
#